data_694298a8333c272e90dd43c1028d8983
#
_entry.id   694298a8333c272e90dd43c1028d8983
#
_cell.length_a   1.000
_cell.length_b   1.000
_cell.length_c   1.000
_cell.angle_alpha   90.00
_cell.angle_beta   90.00
_cell.angle_gamma   90.00
#
_symmetry.space_group_name_H-M   'P 1'
#
loop_
_entity.id
_entity.type
_entity.pdbx_description
1 polymer ?
#
loop_
_entity_poly.entity_id
_entity_poly.type
_entity_poly.pdbx_seq_one_letter_code
_entity_poly.pdbx_strand_id
1 'polypeptide(L)'
;MSTKEEGKTSSSIVLKEHCIEFTERENGIFDIVRGAITKSEKSKKIVARVAGGWVRDKILGRPSDDIDIAVDTMSGFEFATMLDEYLASSSSEGEKPLSSTKVTRIKANPDQSKHLETATMRIMGRDIDFVHLRTEEYTDASRIPVIKVGTAQEDAYRRDLTINAMFYNINDDVVEDF
;
A
#
# COMPACT_ATOMS: atom_id res chain seq x y z
N MET A 1 38.29 4.57 28.27
CA MET A 1 38.21 4.02 26.89
C MET A 1 36.74 3.92 26.55
N SER A 2 36.25 4.84 25.77
CA SER A 2 34.82 4.98 25.45
C SER A 2 34.62 4.49 24.02
N THR A 3 34.01 3.31 23.87
CA THR A 3 33.64 2.77 22.58
C THR A 3 32.35 3.45 22.11
N LYS A 4 32.47 4.28 21.09
CA LYS A 4 31.33 4.83 20.33
C LYS A 4 30.72 3.69 19.53
N GLU A 5 29.47 3.37 19.79
CA GLU A 5 28.63 2.61 18.88
C GLU A 5 28.26 3.52 17.69
N GLU A 6 28.84 3.21 16.56
CA GLU A 6 28.42 3.82 15.28
C GLU A 6 27.07 3.22 14.88
N GLY A 7 26.04 4.05 14.97
CA GLY A 7 24.72 3.75 14.43
C GLY A 7 24.82 3.54 12.91
N LYS A 8 24.68 2.33 12.44
CA LYS A 8 24.45 2.02 11.02
C LYS A 8 23.10 2.58 10.61
N THR A 9 23.10 3.73 9.97
CA THR A 9 21.99 4.19 9.16
C THR A 9 21.84 3.23 7.98
N SER A 10 20.78 2.42 8.01
CA SER A 10 20.37 1.61 6.86
C SER A 10 19.97 2.58 5.74
N SER A 11 20.82 2.72 4.73
CA SER A 11 20.48 3.47 3.53
C SER A 11 19.56 2.59 2.68
N SER A 12 18.27 2.93 2.61
CA SER A 12 17.35 2.35 1.63
C SER A 12 17.85 2.68 0.23
N ILE A 13 17.97 1.67 -0.62
CA ILE A 13 18.30 1.86 -2.04
C ILE A 13 17.01 2.31 -2.72
N VAL A 14 16.98 3.57 -3.15
CA VAL A 14 15.91 4.10 -3.98
C VAL A 14 16.33 3.88 -5.43
N LEU A 15 15.71 2.92 -6.11
CA LEU A 15 15.88 2.73 -7.54
C LEU A 15 15.15 3.88 -8.25
N LYS A 16 15.91 4.87 -8.69
CA LYS A 16 15.39 5.99 -9.47
C LYS A 16 15.28 5.59 -10.94
N GLU A 17 14.11 5.90 -11.49
CA GLU A 17 13.76 5.99 -12.91
C GLU A 17 13.61 4.66 -13.69
N HIS A 18 12.39 4.43 -14.17
CA HIS A 18 11.98 3.56 -15.28
C HIS A 18 12.17 2.04 -15.15
N CYS A 19 12.21 1.50 -13.96
CA CYS A 19 12.21 0.04 -13.81
C CYS A 19 10.82 -0.62 -13.97
N ILE A 20 9.74 0.18 -14.01
CA ILE A 20 8.37 -0.33 -14.07
C ILE A 20 7.59 0.38 -15.17
N GLU A 21 7.03 -0.39 -16.11
CA GLU A 21 6.08 0.10 -17.09
C GLU A 21 4.64 -0.09 -16.58
N PHE A 22 3.84 0.96 -16.60
CA PHE A 22 2.44 0.93 -16.23
C PHE A 22 1.54 0.82 -17.45
N THR A 23 0.46 0.07 -17.30
CA THR A 23 -0.67 0.14 -18.23
C THR A 23 -1.43 1.45 -18.04
N GLU A 24 -2.20 1.88 -19.06
CA GLU A 24 -3.08 3.06 -18.95
C GLU A 24 -4.02 2.98 -17.75
N ARG A 25 -4.50 1.76 -17.45
CA ARG A 25 -5.39 1.53 -16.30
C ARG A 25 -4.67 1.74 -14.96
N GLU A 26 -3.45 1.24 -14.81
CA GLU A 26 -2.65 1.41 -13.60
C GLU A 26 -2.31 2.89 -13.39
N ASN A 27 -1.91 3.59 -14.45
CA ASN A 27 -1.69 5.04 -14.40
C ASN A 27 -2.96 5.77 -13.92
N GLY A 28 -4.12 5.45 -14.49
CA GLY A 28 -5.39 6.05 -14.09
C GLY A 28 -5.75 5.78 -12.63
N ILE A 29 -5.50 4.55 -12.12
CA ILE A 29 -5.71 4.21 -10.71
C ILE A 29 -4.78 5.03 -9.81
N PHE A 30 -3.49 5.13 -10.14
CA PHE A 30 -2.52 5.88 -9.34
C PHE A 30 -2.77 7.38 -9.40
N ASP A 31 -3.23 7.93 -10.51
CA ASP A 31 -3.65 9.33 -10.61
C ASP A 31 -4.86 9.65 -9.72
N ILE A 32 -5.83 8.73 -9.63
CA ILE A 32 -6.96 8.85 -8.69
C ILE A 32 -6.44 8.86 -7.25
N VAL A 33 -5.52 7.96 -6.90
CA VAL A 33 -4.92 7.88 -5.57
C VAL A 33 -4.18 9.18 -5.24
N ARG A 34 -3.30 9.67 -6.13
CA ARG A 34 -2.57 10.94 -5.98
C ARG A 34 -3.52 12.13 -5.85
N GLY A 35 -4.56 12.18 -6.67
CA GLY A 35 -5.56 13.24 -6.66
C GLY A 35 -6.32 13.29 -5.32
N ALA A 36 -6.75 12.15 -4.81
CA ALA A 36 -7.44 12.06 -3.53
C ALA A 36 -6.53 12.47 -2.36
N ILE A 37 -5.28 12.00 -2.35
CA ILE A 37 -4.29 12.40 -1.34
C ILE A 37 -4.06 13.92 -1.38
N THR A 38 -3.88 14.49 -2.56
CA THR A 38 -3.62 15.92 -2.74
C THR A 38 -4.79 16.79 -2.27
N LYS A 39 -6.03 16.34 -2.50
CA LYS A 39 -7.25 17.03 -2.08
C LYS A 39 -7.52 16.89 -0.57
N SER A 40 -6.94 15.89 0.08
CA SER A 40 -7.12 15.66 1.51
C SER A 40 -6.40 16.74 2.35
N GLU A 41 -7.05 17.22 3.40
CA GLU A 41 -6.41 18.11 4.40
C GLU A 41 -5.21 17.46 5.09
N LYS A 42 -5.13 16.12 5.08
CA LYS A 42 -4.05 15.31 5.64
C LYS A 42 -2.95 14.96 4.63
N SER A 43 -2.95 15.57 3.44
CA SER A 43 -2.11 15.21 2.29
C SER A 43 -0.61 14.99 2.62
N LYS A 44 -0.03 15.83 3.50
CA LYS A 44 1.40 15.76 3.87
C LYS A 44 1.78 14.53 4.72
N LYS A 45 0.80 13.73 5.17
CA LYS A 45 1.01 12.60 6.07
C LYS A 45 0.66 11.26 5.44
N ILE A 46 -0.02 11.26 4.30
CA ILE A 46 -0.48 10.03 3.68
C ILE A 46 0.53 9.61 2.62
N VAL A 47 1.14 8.44 2.82
CA VAL A 47 1.95 7.79 1.79
C VAL A 47 1.27 6.48 1.42
N ALA A 48 0.94 6.34 0.13
CA ALA A 48 0.34 5.14 -0.43
C ALA A 48 1.37 4.35 -1.22
N ARG A 49 1.44 3.04 -0.98
CA ARG A 49 2.41 2.13 -1.60
C ARG A 49 1.72 0.92 -2.18
N VAL A 50 2.05 0.52 -3.39
CA VAL A 50 1.72 -0.83 -3.85
C VAL A 50 2.74 -1.80 -3.28
N ALA A 51 2.27 -2.90 -2.69
CA ALA A 51 3.10 -3.83 -1.94
C ALA A 51 3.46 -5.11 -2.74
N GLY A 52 4.67 -5.56 -2.60
CA GLY A 52 5.08 -6.96 -2.76
C GLY A 52 5.04 -7.52 -4.18
N GLY A 53 4.22 -8.54 -4.39
CA GLY A 53 4.20 -9.37 -5.59
C GLY A 53 3.97 -8.60 -6.89
N TRP A 54 3.13 -7.57 -6.86
CA TRP A 54 2.91 -6.69 -8.00
C TRP A 54 4.20 -5.98 -8.44
N VAL A 55 4.96 -5.43 -7.48
CA VAL A 55 6.23 -4.73 -7.76
C VAL A 55 7.24 -5.67 -8.41
N ARG A 56 7.41 -6.88 -7.83
CA ARG A 56 8.26 -7.94 -8.39
C ARG A 56 7.87 -8.25 -9.84
N ASP A 57 6.59 -8.48 -10.10
CA ASP A 57 6.13 -8.91 -11.42
C ASP A 57 6.33 -7.80 -12.45
N LYS A 58 6.11 -6.54 -12.06
CA LYS A 58 6.40 -5.38 -12.90
C LYS A 58 7.87 -5.25 -13.24
N ILE A 59 8.78 -5.39 -12.28
CA ILE A 59 10.24 -5.38 -12.53
C ILE A 59 10.65 -6.51 -13.48
N LEU A 60 9.98 -7.66 -13.41
CA LEU A 60 10.22 -8.80 -14.30
C LEU A 60 9.51 -8.68 -15.67
N GLY A 61 8.85 -7.55 -15.96
CA GLY A 61 8.09 -7.36 -17.20
C GLY A 61 6.87 -8.28 -17.32
N ARG A 62 6.30 -8.73 -16.20
CA ARG A 62 5.14 -9.63 -16.14
C ARG A 62 3.86 -8.83 -15.84
N PRO A 63 2.71 -9.23 -16.41
CA PRO A 63 1.44 -8.67 -16.00
C PRO A 63 1.12 -9.08 -14.56
N SER A 64 0.56 -8.15 -13.79
CA SER A 64 0.04 -8.41 -12.46
C SER A 64 -1.31 -7.73 -12.31
N ASP A 65 -2.30 -8.49 -11.82
CA ASP A 65 -3.67 -8.00 -11.64
C ASP A 65 -4.01 -7.70 -10.18
N ASP A 66 -3.16 -8.10 -9.26
CA ASP A 66 -3.37 -8.04 -7.81
C ASP A 66 -2.67 -6.81 -7.25
N ILE A 67 -3.44 -5.73 -7.07
CA ILE A 67 -2.91 -4.46 -6.58
C ILE A 67 -3.33 -4.28 -5.11
N ASP A 68 -2.37 -4.50 -4.22
CA ASP A 68 -2.50 -4.21 -2.78
C ASP A 68 -1.91 -2.83 -2.47
N ILE A 69 -2.76 -1.88 -2.06
CA ILE A 69 -2.30 -0.56 -1.64
C ILE A 69 -2.23 -0.49 -0.12
N ALA A 70 -1.02 -0.35 0.39
CA ALA A 70 -0.74 -0.11 1.80
C ALA A 70 -0.64 1.38 2.11
N VAL A 71 -1.25 1.79 3.23
CA VAL A 71 -1.25 3.18 3.70
C VAL A 71 -0.70 3.23 5.12
N ASP A 72 0.10 4.24 5.43
CA ASP A 72 0.82 4.33 6.70
C ASP A 72 0.10 5.10 7.82
N THR A 73 -0.86 5.95 7.50
CA THR A 73 -1.43 6.91 8.48
C THR A 73 -2.90 6.68 8.82
N MET A 74 -3.58 5.77 8.14
CA MET A 74 -4.99 5.46 8.35
C MET A 74 -5.30 4.02 7.97
N SER A 75 -6.48 3.54 8.34
CA SER A 75 -6.94 2.21 7.94
C SER A 75 -7.22 2.14 6.43
N GLY A 76 -7.08 0.94 5.84
CA GLY A 76 -7.46 0.71 4.45
C GLY A 76 -8.91 1.11 4.17
N PHE A 77 -9.81 0.92 5.14
CA PHE A 77 -11.20 1.32 5.01
C PHE A 77 -11.40 2.84 4.99
N GLU A 78 -10.71 3.58 5.87
CA GLU A 78 -10.74 5.05 5.87
C GLU A 78 -10.19 5.61 4.57
N PHE A 79 -9.09 5.04 4.07
CA PHE A 79 -8.50 5.45 2.81
C PHE A 79 -9.42 5.16 1.61
N ALA A 80 -10.01 3.96 1.53
CA ALA A 80 -10.97 3.62 0.48
C ALA A 80 -12.21 4.53 0.51
N THR A 81 -12.68 4.91 1.71
CA THR A 81 -13.79 5.86 1.86
C THR A 81 -13.41 7.25 1.34
N MET A 82 -12.21 7.73 1.66
CA MET A 82 -11.68 9.00 1.14
C MET A 82 -11.59 8.99 -0.41
N LEU A 83 -11.16 7.87 -1.00
CA LEU A 83 -11.13 7.71 -2.46
C LEU A 83 -12.53 7.75 -3.08
N ASP A 84 -13.50 7.09 -2.45
CA ASP A 84 -14.89 7.08 -2.93
C ASP A 84 -15.51 8.49 -2.91
N GLU A 85 -15.29 9.24 -1.83
CA GLU A 85 -15.71 10.64 -1.72
C GLU A 85 -15.02 11.54 -2.79
N TYR A 86 -13.73 11.30 -3.03
CA TYR A 86 -12.98 12.01 -4.07
C TYR A 86 -13.59 11.76 -5.46
N LEU A 87 -13.84 10.50 -5.81
CA LEU A 87 -14.43 10.11 -7.07
C LEU A 87 -15.85 10.66 -7.26
N ALA A 88 -16.68 10.60 -6.20
CA ALA A 88 -18.01 11.17 -6.21
C ALA A 88 -18.00 12.69 -6.47
N SER A 89 -17.01 13.40 -5.89
CA SER A 89 -16.87 14.85 -6.07
C SER A 89 -16.25 15.28 -7.40
N SER A 90 -15.62 14.35 -8.10
CA SER A 90 -14.92 14.60 -9.38
C SER A 90 -15.76 14.20 -10.60
N SER A 91 -16.88 13.51 -10.40
CA SER A 91 -17.80 13.12 -11.48
C SER A 91 -18.65 14.31 -11.89
N SER A 92 -18.59 14.70 -13.17
CA SER A 92 -19.48 15.70 -13.77
C SER A 92 -20.90 15.16 -13.90
N GLU A 93 -21.91 16.02 -13.79
CA GLU A 93 -23.32 15.63 -14.00
C GLU A 93 -23.47 15.01 -15.40
N GLY A 94 -23.79 13.70 -15.45
CA GLY A 94 -24.08 12.96 -16.69
C GLY A 94 -23.04 11.90 -17.10
N GLU A 95 -21.88 11.84 -16.49
CA GLU A 95 -20.93 10.76 -16.72
C GLU A 95 -21.14 9.62 -15.72
N LYS A 96 -21.00 8.35 -16.19
CA LYS A 96 -20.96 7.21 -15.28
C LYS A 96 -19.81 7.42 -14.31
N PRO A 97 -20.06 7.33 -12.99
CA PRO A 97 -18.97 7.45 -12.03
C PRO A 97 -17.87 6.43 -12.33
N LEU A 98 -16.62 6.88 -12.30
CA LEU A 98 -15.41 6.05 -12.50
C LEU A 98 -15.30 4.91 -11.48
N SER A 99 -15.98 5.05 -10.35
CA SER A 99 -16.24 3.96 -9.41
C SER A 99 -17.75 3.74 -9.30
N SER A 100 -18.20 2.53 -9.55
CA SER A 100 -19.61 2.14 -9.35
C SER A 100 -19.76 1.24 -8.14
N THR A 101 -18.86 1.31 -7.15
CA THR A 101 -18.82 0.25 -6.17
C THR A 101 -18.63 0.72 -4.74
N LYS A 102 -19.53 0.24 -3.96
CA LYS A 102 -19.53 0.16 -2.53
C LYS A 102 -18.15 -0.29 -2.01
N VAL A 103 -17.52 0.53 -1.19
CA VAL A 103 -16.35 0.14 -0.41
C VAL A 103 -16.74 -1.05 0.46
N THR A 104 -16.09 -2.19 0.27
CA THR A 104 -16.33 -3.39 1.07
C THR A 104 -15.31 -3.46 2.19
N ARG A 105 -15.81 -3.38 3.41
CA ARG A 105 -14.98 -3.49 4.62
C ARG A 105 -14.85 -4.96 5.02
N ILE A 106 -13.64 -5.45 5.16
CA ILE A 106 -13.32 -6.77 5.69
C ILE A 106 -12.76 -6.58 7.10
N LYS A 107 -13.60 -6.85 8.10
CA LYS A 107 -13.19 -6.71 9.52
C LYS A 107 -12.09 -7.69 9.87
N ALA A 108 -11.23 -7.29 10.79
CA ALA A 108 -10.26 -8.18 11.40
C ALA A 108 -10.96 -9.39 12.03
N ASN A 109 -10.44 -10.58 11.76
CA ASN A 109 -10.87 -11.83 12.38
C ASN A 109 -9.64 -12.66 12.76
N PRO A 110 -9.14 -12.56 14.01
CA PRO A 110 -7.95 -13.26 14.46
C PRO A 110 -8.04 -14.79 14.29
N ASP A 111 -9.23 -15.36 14.43
CA ASP A 111 -9.47 -16.81 14.29
C ASP A 111 -9.26 -17.31 12.84
N GLN A 112 -9.28 -16.39 11.87
CA GLN A 112 -9.08 -16.70 10.44
C GLN A 112 -7.79 -16.08 9.89
N SER A 113 -6.79 -15.82 10.71
CA SER A 113 -5.52 -15.17 10.33
C SER A 113 -5.66 -13.76 9.71
N LYS A 114 -6.81 -13.12 9.92
CA LYS A 114 -7.09 -11.74 9.48
C LYS A 114 -6.95 -10.79 10.67
N HIS A 115 -5.70 -10.50 11.02
CA HIS A 115 -5.39 -9.73 12.23
C HIS A 115 -5.65 -8.22 12.11
N LEU A 116 -5.64 -7.69 10.88
CA LEU A 116 -5.91 -6.28 10.60
C LEU A 116 -7.06 -6.15 9.60
N GLU A 117 -7.80 -5.05 9.77
CA GLU A 117 -8.88 -4.69 8.86
C GLU A 117 -8.35 -4.35 7.48
N THR A 118 -9.04 -4.81 6.44
CA THR A 118 -8.77 -4.47 5.05
C THR A 118 -10.03 -3.93 4.39
N ALA A 119 -9.88 -3.28 3.26
CA ALA A 119 -11.00 -2.86 2.43
C ALA A 119 -10.72 -3.17 0.97
N THR A 120 -11.76 -3.51 0.22
CA THR A 120 -11.69 -3.68 -1.22
C THR A 120 -12.61 -2.67 -1.89
N MET A 121 -12.13 -2.05 -2.96
CA MET A 121 -12.91 -1.13 -3.79
C MET A 121 -12.63 -1.38 -5.26
N ARG A 122 -13.66 -1.30 -6.11
CA ARG A 122 -13.48 -1.44 -7.55
C ARG A 122 -13.22 -0.09 -8.20
N ILE A 123 -12.05 0.08 -8.82
CA ILE A 123 -11.62 1.30 -9.50
C ILE A 123 -11.28 0.94 -10.95
N MET A 124 -11.85 1.67 -11.92
CA MET A 124 -11.63 1.44 -13.35
C MET A 124 -11.81 -0.03 -13.79
N GLY A 125 -12.77 -0.74 -13.15
CA GLY A 125 -13.08 -2.13 -13.45
C GLY A 125 -12.13 -3.17 -12.84
N ARG A 126 -11.21 -2.76 -11.96
CA ARG A 126 -10.28 -3.62 -11.20
C ARG A 126 -10.58 -3.53 -9.71
N ASP A 127 -10.55 -4.66 -9.03
CA ASP A 127 -10.65 -4.71 -7.57
C ASP A 127 -9.27 -4.36 -6.98
N ILE A 128 -9.25 -3.39 -6.08
CA ILE A 128 -8.05 -2.89 -5.40
C ILE A 128 -8.22 -3.15 -3.92
N ASP A 129 -7.24 -3.82 -3.33
CA ASP A 129 -7.21 -4.09 -1.91
C ASP A 129 -6.41 -3.02 -1.17
N PHE A 130 -7.03 -2.49 -0.11
CA PHE A 130 -6.41 -1.51 0.78
C PHE A 130 -6.06 -2.19 2.10
N VAL A 131 -4.77 -2.25 2.37
CA VAL A 131 -4.21 -3.01 3.49
C VAL A 131 -3.42 -2.11 4.44
N HIS A 132 -3.11 -2.61 5.62
CA HIS A 132 -2.16 -1.97 6.54
C HIS A 132 -0.73 -2.47 6.29
N LEU A 133 0.24 -1.60 6.50
CA LEU A 133 1.60 -2.00 6.78
C LEU A 133 1.63 -2.73 8.12
N ARG A 134 2.33 -3.86 8.20
CA ARG A 134 2.30 -4.76 9.35
C ARG A 134 3.67 -5.01 9.92
N THR A 135 3.74 -5.16 11.24
CA THR A 135 4.88 -5.76 11.94
C THR A 135 4.43 -7.00 12.70
N GLU A 136 5.35 -7.87 12.99
CA GLU A 136 5.14 -9.14 13.70
C GLU A 136 5.99 -9.16 14.96
N GLU A 137 5.34 -9.35 16.11
CA GLU A 137 6.03 -9.53 17.39
C GLU A 137 5.90 -10.99 17.85
N TYR A 138 7.03 -11.66 18.03
CA TYR A 138 7.09 -13.00 18.56
C TYR A 138 7.26 -12.93 20.08
N THR A 139 6.50 -13.74 20.80
CA THR A 139 6.61 -13.88 22.26
C THR A 139 7.16 -15.26 22.62
N ASP A 140 7.87 -15.36 23.73
CA ASP A 140 8.41 -16.65 24.21
C ASP A 140 7.33 -17.72 24.45
N ALA A 141 6.08 -17.30 24.63
CA ALA A 141 4.95 -18.16 24.94
C ALA A 141 4.24 -18.72 23.68
N SER A 142 4.51 -18.20 22.48
CA SER A 142 3.78 -18.61 21.27
C SER A 142 4.65 -18.48 20.01
N ARG A 143 4.56 -19.49 19.15
CA ARG A 143 5.14 -19.44 17.78
C ARG A 143 4.29 -18.63 16.80
N ILE A 144 3.10 -18.25 17.21
CA ILE A 144 2.21 -17.41 16.39
C ILE A 144 2.51 -15.96 16.76
N PRO A 145 2.95 -15.13 15.80
CA PRO A 145 3.26 -13.73 16.07
C PRO A 145 1.98 -12.91 16.36
N VAL A 146 2.15 -11.89 17.19
CA VAL A 146 1.15 -10.83 17.33
C VAL A 146 1.36 -9.82 16.21
N ILE A 147 0.34 -9.62 15.39
CA ILE A 147 0.39 -8.69 14.25
C ILE A 147 -0.09 -7.32 14.70
N LYS A 148 0.72 -6.29 14.40
CA LYS A 148 0.44 -4.88 14.67
C LYS A 148 0.61 -4.04 13.40
N VAL A 149 0.08 -2.82 13.43
CA VAL A 149 0.39 -1.82 12.41
C VAL A 149 1.87 -1.44 12.54
N GLY A 150 2.59 -1.47 11.42
CA GLY A 150 4.02 -1.20 11.34
C GLY A 150 4.35 -0.14 10.30
N THR A 151 5.65 0.07 10.10
CA THR A 151 6.23 0.91 9.05
C THR A 151 6.45 0.09 7.76
N ALA A 152 6.74 0.75 6.64
CA ALA A 152 7.07 0.07 5.39
C ALA A 152 8.32 -0.82 5.54
N GLN A 153 9.31 -0.36 6.28
CA GLN A 153 10.53 -1.12 6.57
C GLN A 153 10.24 -2.37 7.40
N GLU A 154 9.44 -2.27 8.46
CA GLU A 154 9.06 -3.42 9.29
C GLU A 154 8.22 -4.42 8.47
N ASP A 155 7.32 -3.93 7.61
CA ASP A 155 6.54 -4.80 6.72
C ASP A 155 7.44 -5.50 5.69
N ALA A 156 8.47 -4.84 5.16
CA ALA A 156 9.45 -5.44 4.28
C ALA A 156 10.21 -6.58 4.98
N TYR A 157 10.72 -6.33 6.18
CA TYR A 157 11.58 -7.28 6.90
C TYR A 157 10.87 -8.53 7.43
N ARG A 158 9.53 -8.49 7.60
CA ARG A 158 8.75 -9.68 7.97
C ARG A 158 8.44 -10.61 6.80
N ARG A 159 8.65 -10.18 5.56
CA ARG A 159 8.31 -10.97 4.36
C ARG A 159 9.30 -12.11 4.13
N ASP A 160 8.81 -13.19 3.58
CA ASP A 160 9.55 -14.44 3.36
C ASP A 160 10.68 -14.33 2.33
N LEU A 161 10.50 -13.47 1.32
CA LEU A 161 11.45 -13.29 0.23
C LEU A 161 11.70 -11.79 -0.02
N THR A 162 12.96 -11.41 -0.16
CA THR A 162 13.38 -10.02 -0.45
C THR A 162 12.73 -9.46 -1.72
N ILE A 163 12.59 -10.28 -2.76
CA ILE A 163 11.92 -9.88 -4.01
C ILE A 163 10.43 -9.58 -3.84
N ASN A 164 9.81 -10.02 -2.76
CA ASN A 164 8.43 -9.71 -2.39
C ASN A 164 8.35 -8.58 -1.35
N ALA A 165 9.49 -8.05 -0.90
CA ALA A 165 9.58 -7.03 0.15
C ALA A 165 9.64 -5.60 -0.39
N MET A 166 9.69 -5.43 -1.70
CA MET A 166 9.70 -4.12 -2.35
C MET A 166 8.32 -3.47 -2.34
N PHE A 167 8.32 -2.15 -2.38
CA PHE A 167 7.14 -1.31 -2.54
C PHE A 167 7.30 -0.36 -3.72
N TYR A 168 6.18 -0.02 -4.35
CA TYR A 168 6.11 1.11 -5.25
C TYR A 168 5.40 2.26 -4.54
N ASN A 169 6.12 3.34 -4.26
CA ASN A 169 5.60 4.55 -3.65
C ASN A 169 4.83 5.36 -4.70
N ILE A 170 3.50 5.41 -4.56
CA ILE A 170 2.62 6.09 -5.53
C ILE A 170 2.80 7.61 -5.48
N ASN A 171 3.16 8.17 -4.31
CA ASN A 171 3.33 9.61 -4.16
C ASN A 171 4.55 10.13 -4.91
N ASP A 172 5.68 9.41 -4.77
CA ASP A 172 7.00 9.85 -5.25
C ASP A 172 7.41 9.18 -6.56
N ASP A 173 6.60 8.22 -7.08
CA ASP A 173 6.83 7.47 -8.30
C ASP A 173 8.18 6.72 -8.30
N VAL A 174 8.45 6.01 -7.20
CA VAL A 174 9.72 5.28 -7.01
C VAL A 174 9.49 3.89 -6.43
N VAL A 175 10.38 2.96 -6.76
CA VAL A 175 10.47 1.67 -6.07
C VAL A 175 11.33 1.84 -4.82
N GLU A 176 10.78 1.40 -3.68
CA GLU A 176 11.47 1.38 -2.38
C GLU A 176 11.90 -0.07 -2.09
N ASP A 177 13.19 -0.26 -1.81
CA ASP A 177 13.81 -1.51 -1.36
C ASP A 177 14.53 -1.22 -0.03
N PHE A 178 14.13 -1.90 1.08
CA PHE A 178 14.54 -1.61 2.45
C PHE A 178 15.61 -2.57 2.97
#